data_a4b7c871c6a88111669e4cade458bb84
#
_entry.id   a4b7c871c6a88111669e4cade458bb84
#
_cell.length_a   1.000
_cell.length_b   1.000
_cell.length_c   1.000
_cell.angle_alpha   90.00
_cell.angle_beta   90.00
_cell.angle_gamma   90.00
#
_symmetry.space_group_name_H-M   'P 1'
#
loop_
_entity.id
_entity.type
_entity.pdbx_description
1 polymer ?
#
loop_
_entity_poly.entity_id
_entity_poly.type
_entity_poly.pdbx_seq_one_letter_code
_entity_poly.pdbx_strand_id
1 'polypeptide(L)'
;MLRFLIMAGFLLVVARGATVRAVELSPVEQKFLGEVRQVTSGFEKAGEGYFSPDGRTIVYQAVPAGYPFYQIYTQRLDGGEPQRVSTGRGRTTCSYFAPDGKRLLFASSHLDPQLDATEQAARKQAEEDRAAGVRRRYQWDFDPHMDLFESDLNGHNLHRLTDAPGYDAEGAYSSDGEQIAFCSMRDGDPDIYVMNADGTDKRQLTNAPGYDGGPFISPDGKWVVFRSDRKKADYLQIYVIGIDGQHEAALTDNEGVNWGPYWHPTKPYLIWSGADHSNPAARPNYDLWLAKYHVDNGQFRIDPPVRVTDSPSADVLPVFSPDGNRLMWTSTRTEDHSSQLFIGAFHIP
;
A
#
# COMPACT_ATOMS: atom_id res chain seq x y z
N MET A 1 29.66 -1.14 66.99
CA MET A 1 30.05 -0.91 65.59
C MET A 1 29.46 -2.01 64.70
N LEU A 2 28.33 -1.73 64.07
CA LEU A 2 27.60 -2.70 63.24
C LEU A 2 27.76 -2.25 61.78
N ARG A 3 28.46 -3.04 60.96
CA ARG A 3 28.65 -2.77 59.51
C ARG A 3 27.46 -3.35 58.73
N PHE A 4 26.67 -2.50 58.11
CA PHE A 4 25.68 -2.90 57.11
C PHE A 4 26.38 -3.12 55.76
N LEU A 5 26.27 -4.33 55.20
CA LEU A 5 26.61 -4.65 53.82
C LEU A 5 25.38 -4.34 52.96
N ILE A 6 25.51 -3.40 52.05
CA ILE A 6 24.52 -3.16 51.01
C ILE A 6 24.88 -4.06 49.81
N MET A 7 24.08 -5.09 49.55
CA MET A 7 24.14 -5.85 48.30
C MET A 7 23.35 -5.09 47.20
N ALA A 8 24.07 -4.56 46.23
CA ALA A 8 23.47 -4.02 45.02
C ALA A 8 23.15 -5.19 44.08
N GLY A 9 21.87 -5.51 43.95
CA GLY A 9 21.37 -6.47 42.96
C GLY A 9 21.35 -5.82 41.59
N PHE A 10 22.22 -6.27 40.68
CA PHE A 10 22.14 -5.96 39.27
C PHE A 10 20.98 -6.76 38.63
N LEU A 11 19.89 -6.08 38.26
CA LEU A 11 18.83 -6.66 37.45
C LEU A 11 19.36 -6.73 36.02
N LEU A 12 19.71 -7.93 35.56
CA LEU A 12 20.04 -8.18 34.17
C LEU A 12 18.71 -8.17 33.36
N VAL A 13 18.41 -7.07 32.70
CA VAL A 13 17.31 -7.02 31.69
C VAL A 13 17.84 -7.76 30.47
N VAL A 14 17.48 -9.04 30.35
CA VAL A 14 17.68 -9.79 29.13
C VAL A 14 16.64 -9.28 28.12
N ALA A 15 17.07 -8.44 27.19
CA ALA A 15 16.27 -8.11 26.01
C ALA A 15 16.00 -9.42 25.26
N ARG A 16 14.77 -9.91 25.30
CA ARG A 16 14.31 -11.00 24.42
C ARG A 16 14.31 -10.45 23.00
N GLY A 17 15.38 -10.71 22.26
CA GLY A 17 15.38 -10.57 20.82
C GLY A 17 14.26 -11.47 20.26
N ALA A 18 13.25 -10.88 19.65
CA ALA A 18 12.25 -11.65 18.91
C ALA A 18 13.03 -12.44 17.84
N THR A 19 13.02 -13.76 17.96
CA THR A 19 13.54 -14.65 16.92
C THR A 19 12.63 -14.46 15.71
N VAL A 20 13.15 -13.77 14.69
CA VAL A 20 12.50 -13.67 13.38
C VAL A 20 12.42 -15.09 12.83
N ARG A 21 11.24 -15.70 12.87
CA ARG A 21 10.99 -17.02 12.31
C ARG A 21 11.10 -16.90 10.79
N ALA A 22 12.03 -17.66 10.19
CA ALA A 22 12.10 -17.74 8.74
C ALA A 22 10.78 -18.32 8.19
N VAL A 23 10.24 -17.66 7.16
CA VAL A 23 9.03 -18.14 6.48
C VAL A 23 9.43 -19.29 5.56
N GLU A 24 8.75 -20.43 5.66
CA GLU A 24 8.95 -21.53 4.74
C GLU A 24 8.31 -21.18 3.40
N LEU A 25 9.12 -21.23 2.33
CA LEU A 25 8.69 -20.92 0.98
C LEU A 25 8.39 -22.19 0.19
N SER A 26 7.33 -22.16 -0.60
CA SER A 26 7.00 -23.20 -1.55
C SER A 26 8.03 -23.31 -2.69
N PRO A 27 8.05 -24.40 -3.47
CA PRO A 27 8.89 -24.50 -4.68
C PRO A 27 8.57 -23.44 -5.75
N VAL A 28 7.35 -22.90 -5.78
CA VAL A 28 6.98 -21.78 -6.69
C VAL A 28 7.63 -20.51 -6.21
N GLU A 29 7.48 -20.18 -4.94
CA GLU A 29 8.01 -18.97 -4.32
C GLU A 29 9.54 -18.93 -4.34
N GLN A 30 10.22 -20.06 -4.11
CA GLN A 30 11.68 -20.16 -4.13
C GLN A 30 12.31 -19.78 -5.49
N LYS A 31 11.53 -19.77 -6.58
CA LYS A 31 11.99 -19.29 -7.88
C LYS A 31 12.18 -17.78 -7.92
N PHE A 32 11.50 -17.05 -7.06
CA PHE A 32 11.44 -15.59 -7.07
C PHE A 32 11.88 -14.97 -5.74
N LEU A 33 11.66 -15.66 -4.62
CA LEU A 33 11.81 -15.12 -3.27
C LEU A 33 12.88 -15.86 -2.47
N GLY A 34 13.59 -15.13 -1.65
CA GLY A 34 14.52 -15.65 -0.63
C GLY A 34 14.47 -14.81 0.64
N GLU A 35 14.91 -15.39 1.76
CA GLU A 35 15.07 -14.69 3.04
C GLU A 35 13.82 -13.91 3.50
N VAL A 36 12.63 -14.51 3.31
CA VAL A 36 11.37 -13.85 3.65
C VAL A 36 11.21 -13.72 5.15
N ARG A 37 10.87 -12.51 5.59
CA ARG A 37 10.61 -12.19 7.01
C ARG A 37 9.46 -11.20 7.16
N GLN A 38 8.78 -11.26 8.29
CA GLN A 38 7.82 -10.26 8.72
C GLN A 38 8.56 -8.97 9.14
N VAL A 39 7.98 -7.81 8.80
CA VAL A 39 8.55 -6.49 9.09
C VAL A 39 7.77 -5.76 10.18
N THR A 40 6.44 -5.79 10.12
CA THR A 40 5.56 -5.09 11.05
C THR A 40 4.95 -6.03 12.08
N SER A 41 4.74 -5.54 13.29
CA SER A 41 4.07 -6.24 14.40
C SER A 41 3.52 -5.23 15.41
N GLY A 42 2.66 -5.68 16.32
CA GLY A 42 2.11 -4.82 17.38
C GLY A 42 0.95 -3.93 16.94
N PHE A 43 0.46 -4.09 15.72
CA PHE A 43 -0.74 -3.44 15.19
C PHE A 43 -1.88 -4.45 15.04
N GLU A 44 -3.12 -3.99 15.08
CA GLU A 44 -4.27 -4.84 14.73
C GLU A 44 -4.15 -5.36 13.29
N LYS A 45 -3.66 -4.51 12.39
CA LYS A 45 -3.24 -4.83 11.02
C LYS A 45 -2.31 -3.75 10.48
N ALA A 46 -1.42 -4.13 9.58
CA ALA A 46 -0.57 -3.23 8.81
C ALA A 46 -0.52 -3.71 7.35
N GLY A 47 -0.30 -2.79 6.43
CA GLY A 47 -0.21 -3.10 5.00
C GLY A 47 0.14 -1.90 4.17
N GLU A 48 0.16 -2.10 2.85
CA GLU A 48 0.44 -1.05 1.87
C GLU A 48 1.67 -0.21 2.24
N GLY A 49 2.83 -0.81 2.12
CA GLY A 49 4.09 -0.18 2.48
C GLY A 49 4.95 0.12 1.26
N TYR A 50 5.74 1.19 1.33
CA TYR A 50 6.66 1.63 0.28
C TYR A 50 8.04 1.89 0.86
N PHE A 51 9.07 1.63 0.05
CA PHE A 51 10.46 1.89 0.43
C PHE A 51 10.82 3.36 0.29
N SER A 52 11.66 3.87 1.18
CA SER A 52 12.39 5.12 0.95
C SER A 52 13.32 4.98 -0.26
N PRO A 53 13.70 6.11 -0.93
CA PRO A 53 14.59 6.07 -2.09
C PRO A 53 15.94 5.40 -1.84
N ASP A 54 16.44 5.42 -0.60
CA ASP A 54 17.67 4.71 -0.19
C ASP A 54 17.44 3.24 0.21
N GLY A 55 16.17 2.78 0.21
CA GLY A 55 15.77 1.42 0.55
C GLY A 55 15.99 1.00 2.00
N ARG A 56 16.23 1.93 2.92
CA ARG A 56 16.54 1.65 4.35
C ARG A 56 15.37 1.83 5.28
N THR A 57 14.41 2.63 4.89
CA THR A 57 13.19 2.93 5.65
C THR A 57 11.98 2.53 4.82
N ILE A 58 10.88 2.21 5.48
CA ILE A 58 9.58 2.01 4.85
C ILE A 58 8.58 3.00 5.43
N VAL A 59 7.62 3.43 4.61
CA VAL A 59 6.38 4.07 5.04
C VAL A 59 5.23 3.11 4.81
N TYR A 60 4.27 3.06 5.70
CA TYR A 60 3.13 2.14 5.60
C TYR A 60 1.94 2.62 6.42
N GLN A 61 0.78 2.05 6.13
CA GLN A 61 -0.41 2.24 6.93
C GLN A 61 -0.62 1.10 7.93
N ALA A 62 -1.01 1.43 9.15
CA ALA A 62 -1.35 0.45 10.17
C ALA A 62 -2.48 0.93 11.08
N VAL A 63 -3.28 0.00 11.60
CA VAL A 63 -4.31 0.27 12.61
C VAL A 63 -3.71 0.01 13.99
N PRO A 64 -3.48 1.06 14.78
CA PRO A 64 -2.98 0.90 16.14
C PRO A 64 -4.07 0.34 17.06
N ALA A 65 -3.68 -0.37 18.10
CA ALA A 65 -4.60 -0.93 19.07
C ALA A 65 -5.52 0.13 19.66
N GLY A 66 -6.84 -0.14 19.67
CA GLY A 66 -7.85 0.76 20.24
C GLY A 66 -8.18 1.99 19.41
N TYR A 67 -7.69 2.09 18.16
CA TYR A 67 -8.08 3.12 17.22
C TYR A 67 -8.70 2.50 15.95
N PRO A 68 -9.81 3.05 15.40
CA PRO A 68 -10.57 2.34 14.36
C PRO A 68 -10.00 2.48 12.96
N PHE A 69 -9.11 3.45 12.71
CA PHE A 69 -8.64 3.80 11.38
C PHE A 69 -7.15 3.57 11.20
N TYR A 70 -6.73 3.38 9.95
CA TYR A 70 -5.33 3.39 9.59
C TYR A 70 -4.68 4.74 9.94
N GLN A 71 -3.42 4.67 10.32
CA GLN A 71 -2.51 5.78 10.49
C GLN A 71 -1.21 5.48 9.74
N ILE A 72 -0.47 6.51 9.35
CA ILE A 72 0.78 6.37 8.63
C ILE A 72 1.95 6.30 9.60
N TYR A 73 2.83 5.33 9.36
CA TYR A 73 4.05 5.09 10.11
C TYR A 73 5.25 4.99 9.20
N THR A 74 6.41 5.40 9.70
CA THR A 74 7.72 5.06 9.13
C THR A 74 8.44 4.09 10.06
N GLN A 75 9.29 3.23 9.47
CA GLN A 75 10.11 2.28 10.23
C GLN A 75 11.40 1.97 9.48
N ARG A 76 12.52 1.94 10.19
CA ARG A 76 13.79 1.49 9.63
C ARG A 76 13.82 -0.03 9.48
N LEU A 77 14.38 -0.51 8.37
CA LEU A 77 14.47 -1.95 8.08
C LEU A 77 15.62 -2.65 8.84
N ASP A 78 16.60 -1.89 9.33
CA ASP A 78 17.71 -2.39 10.15
C ASP A 78 17.39 -2.42 11.65
N GLY A 79 16.18 -2.07 12.04
CA GLY A 79 15.69 -2.05 13.42
C GLY A 79 15.20 -0.66 13.84
N GLY A 80 14.42 -0.63 14.88
CA GLY A 80 13.82 0.58 15.45
C GLY A 80 12.30 0.46 15.58
N GLU A 81 11.75 1.28 16.47
CA GLU A 81 10.31 1.33 16.71
C GLU A 81 9.61 2.10 15.58
N PRO A 82 8.37 1.70 15.20
CA PRO A 82 7.55 2.46 14.28
C PRO A 82 7.30 3.89 14.78
N GLN A 83 7.46 4.87 13.90
CA GLN A 83 7.18 6.28 14.19
C GLN A 83 5.94 6.72 13.42
N ARG A 84 4.91 7.20 14.12
CA ARG A 84 3.71 7.73 13.47
C ARG A 84 4.02 9.08 12.83
N VAL A 85 3.65 9.21 11.56
CA VAL A 85 3.78 10.44 10.75
C VAL A 85 2.47 11.21 10.68
N SER A 86 1.34 10.51 10.52
CA SER A 86 0.02 11.13 10.44
C SER A 86 -0.40 11.77 11.78
N THR A 87 -1.40 12.66 11.72
CA THR A 87 -1.87 13.45 12.87
C THR A 87 -2.36 12.61 14.05
N GLY A 88 -2.71 11.34 13.81
CA GLY A 88 -3.33 10.46 14.79
C GLY A 88 -4.85 10.59 14.84
N ARG A 89 -5.42 11.38 13.92
CA ARG A 89 -6.86 11.64 13.80
C ARG A 89 -7.34 11.35 12.37
N GLY A 90 -8.60 10.91 12.26
CA GLY A 90 -9.24 10.59 11.00
C GLY A 90 -8.68 9.34 10.31
N ARG A 91 -9.22 9.02 9.14
CA ARG A 91 -8.66 8.01 8.24
C ARG A 91 -7.41 8.54 7.59
N THR A 92 -6.36 7.74 7.52
CA THR A 92 -5.13 8.11 6.81
C THR A 92 -4.60 6.90 6.07
N THR A 93 -4.34 7.02 4.78
CA THR A 93 -4.02 5.88 3.90
C THR A 93 -3.08 6.27 2.77
N CYS A 94 -2.59 5.27 2.00
CA CYS A 94 -1.92 5.43 0.72
C CYS A 94 -0.74 6.42 0.78
N SER A 95 0.22 6.13 1.65
CA SER A 95 1.41 6.98 1.81
C SER A 95 2.49 6.64 0.79
N TYR A 96 3.29 7.62 0.39
CA TYR A 96 4.41 7.44 -0.54
C TYR A 96 5.57 8.36 -0.22
N PHE A 97 6.82 7.93 -0.47
CA PHE A 97 7.97 8.81 -0.36
C PHE A 97 8.10 9.71 -1.57
N ALA A 98 8.40 10.99 -1.36
CA ALA A 98 8.95 11.80 -2.43
C ALA A 98 10.34 11.28 -2.82
N PRO A 99 10.74 11.35 -4.11
CA PRO A 99 12.04 10.85 -4.58
C PRO A 99 13.26 11.53 -3.94
N ASP A 100 13.08 12.72 -3.37
CA ASP A 100 14.13 13.40 -2.60
C ASP A 100 14.42 12.74 -1.23
N GLY A 101 13.56 11.80 -0.81
CA GLY A 101 13.68 11.09 0.47
C GLY A 101 13.45 11.95 1.70
N LYS A 102 12.90 13.16 1.55
CA LYS A 102 12.71 14.14 2.65
C LYS A 102 11.24 14.37 2.98
N ARG A 103 10.33 14.02 2.08
CA ARG A 103 8.90 14.28 2.19
C ARG A 103 8.10 13.00 2.03
N LEU A 104 6.91 13.01 2.63
CA LEU A 104 5.91 11.96 2.55
C LEU A 104 4.61 12.54 2.04
N LEU A 105 4.03 11.87 1.06
CA LEU A 105 2.66 12.07 0.59
C LEU A 105 1.76 11.07 1.29
N PHE A 106 0.53 11.46 1.65
CA PHE A 106 -0.50 10.56 2.15
C PHE A 106 -1.89 11.19 2.04
N ALA A 107 -2.91 10.35 1.98
CA ALA A 107 -4.29 10.81 2.04
C ALA A 107 -4.78 10.82 3.49
N SER A 108 -5.61 11.82 3.87
CA SER A 108 -6.12 11.95 5.22
C SER A 108 -7.44 12.72 5.29
N SER A 109 -8.37 12.25 6.14
CA SER A 109 -9.62 12.95 6.47
C SER A 109 -9.57 13.68 7.83
N HIS A 110 -8.37 14.04 8.32
CA HIS A 110 -8.22 14.69 9.63
C HIS A 110 -8.83 16.09 9.70
N LEU A 111 -9.23 16.68 8.57
CA LEU A 111 -9.94 17.96 8.49
C LEU A 111 -11.47 17.79 8.36
N ASP A 112 -12.02 16.57 8.52
CA ASP A 112 -13.47 16.34 8.55
C ASP A 112 -14.12 17.24 9.64
N PRO A 113 -15.08 18.10 9.30
CA PRO A 113 -15.76 18.94 10.27
C PRO A 113 -16.52 18.17 11.36
N GLN A 114 -16.82 16.88 11.09
CA GLN A 114 -17.52 16.00 12.03
C GLN A 114 -16.59 14.91 12.60
N LEU A 115 -15.28 15.11 12.55
CA LEU A 115 -14.27 14.11 12.88
C LEU A 115 -14.50 13.40 14.23
N ASP A 116 -14.86 14.14 15.27
CA ASP A 116 -15.12 13.56 16.60
C ASP A 116 -16.31 12.59 16.57
N ALA A 117 -17.39 12.94 15.88
CA ALA A 117 -18.56 12.07 15.72
C ALA A 117 -18.25 10.85 14.83
N THR A 118 -17.49 11.04 13.74
CA THR A 118 -17.04 9.98 12.83
C THR A 118 -16.17 8.97 13.58
N GLU A 119 -15.18 9.40 14.34
CA GLU A 119 -14.33 8.53 15.17
C GLU A 119 -15.12 7.80 16.26
N GLN A 120 -16.04 8.49 16.95
CA GLN A 120 -16.86 7.87 17.99
C GLN A 120 -17.77 6.77 17.42
N ALA A 121 -18.42 7.04 16.29
CA ALA A 121 -19.26 6.05 15.61
C ALA A 121 -18.45 4.81 15.17
N ALA A 122 -17.26 5.02 14.61
CA ALA A 122 -16.38 3.94 14.18
C ALA A 122 -15.86 3.10 15.36
N ARG A 123 -15.49 3.73 16.49
CA ARG A 123 -15.10 3.01 17.72
C ARG A 123 -16.23 2.15 18.25
N LYS A 124 -17.43 2.72 18.36
CA LYS A 124 -18.62 2.00 18.80
C LYS A 124 -18.91 0.79 17.91
N GLN A 125 -18.86 0.97 16.59
CA GLN A 125 -19.05 -0.13 15.64
C GLN A 125 -18.00 -1.23 15.78
N ALA A 126 -16.72 -0.87 15.95
CA ALA A 126 -15.64 -1.83 16.15
C ALA A 126 -15.81 -2.62 17.49
N GLU A 127 -16.29 -1.98 18.54
CA GLU A 127 -16.60 -2.65 19.81
C GLU A 127 -17.79 -3.61 19.69
N GLU A 128 -18.86 -3.20 19.00
CA GLU A 128 -20.04 -4.04 18.73
C GLU A 128 -19.66 -5.26 17.89
N ASP A 129 -18.88 -5.07 16.82
CA ASP A 129 -18.42 -6.17 15.95
C ASP A 129 -17.53 -7.16 16.71
N ARG A 130 -16.61 -6.66 17.56
CA ARG A 130 -15.76 -7.49 18.43
C ARG A 130 -16.60 -8.29 19.44
N ALA A 131 -17.56 -7.66 20.07
CA ALA A 131 -18.46 -8.32 21.04
C ALA A 131 -19.32 -9.41 20.36
N ALA A 132 -19.75 -9.17 19.12
CA ALA A 132 -20.55 -10.10 18.33
C ALA A 132 -19.71 -11.17 17.58
N GLY A 133 -18.38 -11.09 17.61
CA GLY A 133 -17.50 -11.98 16.85
C GLY A 133 -17.62 -11.81 15.33
N VAL A 134 -18.11 -10.65 14.87
CA VAL A 134 -18.31 -10.36 13.44
C VAL A 134 -17.01 -9.88 12.82
N ARG A 135 -16.58 -10.52 11.74
CA ARG A 135 -15.52 -10.04 10.84
C ARG A 135 -16.18 -9.46 9.60
N ARG A 136 -16.19 -8.12 9.48
CA ARG A 136 -16.72 -7.47 8.27
C ARG A 136 -15.79 -7.72 7.09
N ARG A 137 -16.40 -7.94 5.92
CA ARG A 137 -15.65 -7.92 4.67
C ARG A 137 -15.12 -6.51 4.47
N TYR A 138 -13.87 -6.39 4.01
CA TYR A 138 -13.30 -5.11 3.60
C TYR A 138 -14.17 -4.49 2.51
N GLN A 139 -14.55 -3.24 2.68
CA GLN A 139 -15.20 -2.41 1.68
C GLN A 139 -14.36 -1.16 1.48
N TRP A 140 -14.25 -0.71 0.26
CA TRP A 140 -13.60 0.55 -0.04
C TRP A 140 -14.42 1.70 0.52
N ASP A 141 -13.80 2.57 1.28
CA ASP A 141 -14.48 3.69 1.94
C ASP A 141 -14.04 5.00 1.27
N PHE A 142 -14.89 5.51 0.39
CA PHE A 142 -14.69 6.82 -0.25
C PHE A 142 -15.10 7.93 0.72
N ASP A 143 -14.24 8.20 1.72
CA ASP A 143 -14.47 9.27 2.68
C ASP A 143 -14.49 10.64 1.95
N PRO A 144 -15.60 11.41 1.98
CA PRO A 144 -15.72 12.66 1.23
C PRO A 144 -14.83 13.80 1.75
N HIS A 145 -14.15 13.59 2.86
CA HIS A 145 -13.19 14.53 3.45
C HIS A 145 -11.74 14.08 3.30
N MET A 146 -11.50 13.09 2.44
CA MET A 146 -10.16 12.59 2.17
C MET A 146 -9.46 13.49 1.16
N ASP A 147 -8.32 14.06 1.58
CA ASP A 147 -7.45 14.89 0.74
C ASP A 147 -6.01 14.39 0.78
N LEU A 148 -5.24 14.79 -0.21
CA LEU A 148 -3.81 14.55 -0.25
C LEU A 148 -3.05 15.63 0.54
N PHE A 149 -2.12 15.16 1.35
CA PHE A 149 -1.22 15.97 2.17
C PHE A 149 0.23 15.56 1.94
N GLU A 150 1.12 16.52 2.07
CA GLU A 150 2.57 16.32 2.13
C GLU A 150 3.07 16.74 3.51
N SER A 151 4.06 16.02 4.06
CA SER A 151 4.76 16.38 5.30
C SER A 151 6.24 16.04 5.21
N ASP A 152 7.04 16.49 6.19
CA ASP A 152 8.37 15.91 6.42
C ASP A 152 8.25 14.49 7.02
N LEU A 153 9.39 13.81 7.14
CA LEU A 153 9.42 12.40 7.62
C LEU A 153 8.94 12.22 9.07
N ASN A 154 8.78 13.31 9.81
CA ASN A 154 8.31 13.30 11.20
C ASN A 154 6.84 13.76 11.32
N GLY A 155 6.16 14.03 10.18
CA GLY A 155 4.79 14.51 10.15
C GLY A 155 4.63 16.01 10.44
N HIS A 156 5.72 16.77 10.46
CA HIS A 156 5.69 18.21 10.56
C HIS A 156 5.59 18.87 9.17
N ASN A 157 5.39 20.21 9.15
CA ASN A 157 5.28 20.98 7.91
C ASN A 157 4.19 20.45 6.98
N LEU A 158 3.06 20.06 7.57
CA LEU A 158 1.93 19.47 6.85
C LEU A 158 1.34 20.48 5.87
N HIS A 159 1.28 20.10 4.59
CA HIS A 159 0.74 20.90 3.51
C HIS A 159 -0.35 20.13 2.77
N ARG A 160 -1.52 20.75 2.58
CA ARG A 160 -2.65 20.19 1.82
C ARG A 160 -2.45 20.46 0.33
N LEU A 161 -2.49 19.39 -0.48
CA LEU A 161 -2.29 19.47 -1.95
C LEU A 161 -3.62 19.48 -2.71
N THR A 162 -4.67 18.89 -2.14
CA THR A 162 -6.02 18.87 -2.74
C THR A 162 -7.06 19.36 -1.76
N ASP A 163 -8.14 19.94 -2.29
CA ASP A 163 -9.23 20.55 -1.51
C ASP A 163 -10.58 20.47 -2.21
N ALA A 164 -10.68 19.67 -3.29
CA ALA A 164 -11.95 19.46 -3.99
C ALA A 164 -12.93 18.67 -3.09
N PRO A 165 -14.23 18.96 -3.15
CA PRO A 165 -15.22 18.11 -2.50
C PRO A 165 -15.16 16.68 -3.04
N GLY A 166 -15.20 15.70 -2.14
CA GLY A 166 -15.14 14.29 -2.48
C GLY A 166 -13.82 13.64 -2.04
N TYR A 167 -13.55 12.48 -2.61
CA TYR A 167 -12.39 11.66 -2.27
C TYR A 167 -11.22 12.01 -3.17
N ASP A 168 -10.12 12.46 -2.59
CA ASP A 168 -8.80 12.60 -3.22
C ASP A 168 -7.78 11.74 -2.45
N ALA A 169 -7.29 10.65 -3.05
CA ALA A 169 -6.38 9.72 -2.38
C ALA A 169 -5.49 8.90 -3.35
N GLU A 170 -4.81 7.90 -2.82
CA GLU A 170 -4.01 6.94 -3.60
C GLU A 170 -2.90 7.60 -4.41
N GLY A 171 -2.30 8.65 -3.81
CA GLY A 171 -1.29 9.45 -4.48
C GLY A 171 0.08 8.77 -4.52
N ALA A 172 0.77 8.85 -5.69
CA ALA A 172 2.15 8.42 -5.87
C ALA A 172 2.94 9.41 -6.73
N TYR A 173 4.18 9.72 -6.31
CA TYR A 173 5.07 10.56 -7.09
C TYR A 173 5.61 9.85 -8.34
N SER A 174 5.88 10.62 -9.39
CA SER A 174 6.77 10.21 -10.48
C SER A 174 8.22 10.04 -9.98
N SER A 175 9.02 9.27 -10.72
CA SER A 175 10.41 8.99 -10.33
C SER A 175 11.31 10.22 -10.26
N ASP A 176 11.02 11.27 -11.04
CA ASP A 176 11.70 12.56 -11.01
C ASP A 176 11.17 13.50 -9.91
N GLY A 177 10.03 13.17 -9.30
CA GLY A 177 9.38 13.95 -8.26
C GLY A 177 8.65 15.20 -8.77
N GLU A 178 8.43 15.34 -10.07
CA GLU A 178 7.79 16.51 -10.66
C GLU A 178 6.26 16.39 -10.68
N GLN A 179 5.72 15.16 -10.70
CA GLN A 179 4.30 14.88 -10.80
C GLN A 179 3.81 13.92 -9.71
N ILE A 180 2.51 13.99 -9.42
CA ILE A 180 1.76 13.05 -8.57
C ILE A 180 0.59 12.53 -9.39
N ALA A 181 0.48 11.21 -9.53
CA ALA A 181 -0.75 10.55 -9.97
C ALA A 181 -1.61 10.20 -8.76
N PHE A 182 -2.92 10.38 -8.85
CA PHE A 182 -3.84 10.13 -7.73
C PHE A 182 -5.24 9.79 -8.23
N CYS A 183 -6.07 9.24 -7.34
CA CYS A 183 -7.49 8.99 -7.56
C CYS A 183 -8.32 10.15 -7.02
N SER A 184 -9.32 10.62 -7.79
CA SER A 184 -10.19 11.71 -7.40
C SER A 184 -11.64 11.48 -7.83
N MET A 185 -12.60 11.88 -6.98
CA MET A 185 -14.04 11.86 -7.27
C MET A 185 -14.58 13.25 -7.58
N ARG A 186 -13.76 14.22 -7.96
CA ARG A 186 -14.16 15.64 -8.17
C ARG A 186 -15.17 15.85 -9.29
N ASP A 187 -15.31 14.93 -10.20
CA ASP A 187 -16.24 14.97 -11.35
C ASP A 187 -17.33 13.89 -11.32
N GLY A 188 -17.45 13.13 -10.21
CA GLY A 188 -18.61 12.27 -9.94
C GLY A 188 -18.29 10.84 -9.56
N ASP A 189 -17.32 10.19 -10.22
CA ASP A 189 -16.81 8.85 -9.90
C ASP A 189 -15.27 8.85 -9.75
N PRO A 190 -14.69 7.78 -9.19
CA PRO A 190 -13.26 7.71 -8.98
C PRO A 190 -12.49 7.54 -10.28
N ASP A 191 -11.75 8.57 -10.68
CA ASP A 191 -10.92 8.63 -11.87
C ASP A 191 -9.45 8.93 -11.53
N ILE A 192 -8.55 8.60 -12.46
CA ILE A 192 -7.13 8.90 -12.36
C ILE A 192 -6.86 10.34 -12.81
N TYR A 193 -6.18 11.07 -11.95
CA TYR A 193 -5.67 12.42 -12.19
C TYR A 193 -4.14 12.46 -12.06
N VAL A 194 -3.55 13.46 -12.69
CA VAL A 194 -2.14 13.83 -12.52
C VAL A 194 -2.08 15.31 -12.20
N MET A 195 -1.19 15.71 -11.30
CA MET A 195 -0.90 17.09 -10.96
C MET A 195 0.61 17.32 -10.85
N ASN A 196 1.05 18.59 -10.85
CA ASN A 196 2.40 18.93 -10.41
C ASN A 196 2.61 18.56 -8.94
N ALA A 197 3.84 18.29 -8.53
CA ALA A 197 4.16 17.90 -7.16
C ALA A 197 3.79 18.95 -6.09
N ASP A 198 3.63 20.22 -6.49
CA ASP A 198 3.17 21.31 -5.64
C ASP A 198 1.63 21.43 -5.52
N GLY A 199 0.90 20.48 -6.11
CA GLY A 199 -0.57 20.45 -6.10
C GLY A 199 -1.23 21.31 -7.20
N THR A 200 -0.46 21.95 -8.09
CA THR A 200 -0.99 22.73 -9.22
C THR A 200 -1.26 21.86 -10.46
N ASP A 201 -1.94 22.42 -11.46
CA ASP A 201 -2.16 21.84 -12.79
C ASP A 201 -2.75 20.42 -12.76
N LYS A 202 -3.86 20.27 -12.03
CA LYS A 202 -4.59 18.98 -11.92
C LYS A 202 -5.26 18.65 -13.25
N ARG A 203 -4.96 17.48 -13.81
CA ARG A 203 -5.44 17.01 -15.11
C ARG A 203 -5.97 15.59 -14.99
N GLN A 204 -7.20 15.37 -15.49
CA GLN A 204 -7.83 14.06 -15.57
C GLN A 204 -7.19 13.21 -16.68
N LEU A 205 -6.93 11.94 -16.38
CA LEU A 205 -6.43 10.96 -17.36
C LEU A 205 -7.50 9.98 -17.79
N THR A 206 -8.36 9.53 -16.88
CA THR A 206 -9.45 8.58 -17.18
C THR A 206 -10.81 9.22 -16.94
N ASN A 207 -11.83 8.70 -17.61
CA ASN A 207 -13.23 9.12 -17.47
C ASN A 207 -14.14 7.98 -17.95
N ALA A 208 -13.93 6.78 -17.43
CA ALA A 208 -14.77 5.63 -17.72
C ALA A 208 -15.66 5.35 -16.51
N PRO A 209 -16.96 5.06 -16.72
CA PRO A 209 -17.84 4.74 -15.59
C PRO A 209 -17.30 3.60 -14.73
N GLY A 210 -17.33 3.77 -13.40
CA GLY A 210 -16.85 2.81 -12.42
C GLY A 210 -15.69 3.35 -11.60
N TYR A 211 -14.93 2.46 -11.00
CA TYR A 211 -13.79 2.84 -10.19
C TYR A 211 -12.47 2.67 -10.97
N ASP A 212 -11.76 3.77 -11.12
CA ASP A 212 -10.35 3.81 -11.54
C ASP A 212 -9.48 4.30 -10.39
N GLY A 213 -8.50 3.51 -9.92
CA GLY A 213 -7.70 3.89 -8.75
C GLY A 213 -6.34 3.21 -8.65
N GLY A 214 -5.58 3.56 -7.61
CA GLY A 214 -4.26 3.05 -7.32
C GLY A 214 -3.23 3.29 -8.42
N PRO A 215 -3.07 4.53 -8.90
CA PRO A 215 -2.18 4.83 -10.01
C PRO A 215 -0.71 4.86 -9.59
N PHE A 216 0.15 4.35 -10.47
CA PHE A 216 1.60 4.52 -10.37
C PHE A 216 2.19 4.93 -11.72
N ILE A 217 2.95 6.03 -11.73
CA ILE A 217 3.68 6.48 -12.92
C ILE A 217 4.86 5.53 -13.16
N SER A 218 5.09 5.14 -14.42
CA SER A 218 6.20 4.27 -14.81
C SER A 218 7.57 4.90 -14.52
N PRO A 219 8.64 4.11 -14.35
CA PRO A 219 9.98 4.64 -14.08
C PRO A 219 10.51 5.62 -15.13
N ASP A 220 10.05 5.52 -16.37
CA ASP A 220 10.40 6.43 -17.48
C ASP A 220 9.45 7.65 -17.62
N GLY A 221 8.47 7.78 -16.71
CA GLY A 221 7.52 8.89 -16.66
C GLY A 221 6.45 8.91 -17.76
N LYS A 222 6.35 7.86 -18.59
CA LYS A 222 5.51 7.90 -19.81
C LYS A 222 4.14 7.25 -19.65
N TRP A 223 3.97 6.38 -18.67
CA TRP A 223 2.79 5.56 -18.47
C TRP A 223 2.29 5.64 -17.06
N VAL A 224 0.98 5.43 -16.87
CA VAL A 224 0.36 5.23 -15.56
C VAL A 224 -0.30 3.87 -15.57
N VAL A 225 0.11 2.97 -14.66
CA VAL A 225 -0.61 1.72 -14.38
C VAL A 225 -1.64 1.98 -13.29
N PHE A 226 -2.82 1.40 -13.41
CA PHE A 226 -3.90 1.55 -12.45
C PHE A 226 -4.82 0.32 -12.45
N ARG A 227 -5.77 0.28 -11.53
CA ARG A 227 -6.81 -0.75 -11.48
C ARG A 227 -8.16 -0.15 -11.78
N SER A 228 -9.04 -0.92 -12.44
CA SER A 228 -10.37 -0.47 -12.85
C SER A 228 -11.40 -1.60 -12.81
N ASP A 229 -12.61 -1.29 -12.39
CA ASP A 229 -13.75 -2.21 -12.45
C ASP A 229 -14.79 -1.85 -13.53
N ARG A 230 -14.41 -0.96 -14.45
CA ARG A 230 -15.27 -0.43 -15.53
C ARG A 230 -15.95 -1.49 -16.39
N LYS A 231 -15.41 -2.71 -16.50
CA LYS A 231 -16.02 -3.83 -17.22
C LYS A 231 -17.06 -4.55 -16.38
N LYS A 232 -16.81 -4.70 -15.08
CA LYS A 232 -17.69 -5.40 -14.16
C LYS A 232 -17.43 -4.90 -12.75
N ALA A 233 -18.44 -4.28 -12.14
CA ALA A 233 -18.37 -3.75 -10.79
C ALA A 233 -17.78 -4.78 -9.80
N ASP A 234 -16.85 -4.33 -8.95
CA ASP A 234 -16.09 -5.14 -7.97
C ASP A 234 -15.08 -6.15 -8.57
N TYR A 235 -14.97 -6.28 -9.90
CA TYR A 235 -14.00 -7.14 -10.58
C TYR A 235 -12.88 -6.32 -11.21
N LEU A 236 -12.00 -5.83 -10.35
CA LEU A 236 -10.87 -5.00 -10.76
C LEU A 236 -9.96 -5.73 -11.77
N GLN A 237 -9.55 -5.01 -12.81
CA GLN A 237 -8.54 -5.42 -13.77
C GLN A 237 -7.41 -4.38 -13.83
N ILE A 238 -6.24 -4.78 -14.28
CA ILE A 238 -5.09 -3.88 -14.44
C ILE A 238 -5.17 -3.21 -15.81
N TYR A 239 -5.04 -1.91 -15.80
CA TYR A 239 -4.99 -1.04 -16.98
C TYR A 239 -3.71 -0.22 -16.99
N VAL A 240 -3.38 0.29 -18.15
CA VAL A 240 -2.30 1.27 -18.37
C VAL A 240 -2.80 2.35 -19.31
N ILE A 241 -2.36 3.59 -19.08
CA ILE A 241 -2.61 4.73 -19.96
C ILE A 241 -1.33 5.57 -20.10
N GLY A 242 -1.14 6.21 -21.26
CA GLY A 242 -0.07 7.19 -21.41
C GLY A 242 -0.23 8.36 -20.45
N ILE A 243 0.86 8.93 -19.96
CA ILE A 243 0.83 10.12 -19.08
C ILE A 243 0.15 11.32 -19.75
N ASP A 244 0.05 11.31 -21.08
CA ASP A 244 -0.66 12.30 -21.89
C ASP A 244 -2.17 12.02 -22.03
N GLY A 245 -2.67 10.94 -21.41
CA GLY A 245 -4.06 10.49 -21.50
C GLY A 245 -4.39 9.69 -22.77
N GLN A 246 -3.37 9.28 -23.54
CA GLN A 246 -3.56 8.49 -24.76
C GLN A 246 -3.13 7.02 -24.54
N HIS A 247 -3.45 6.18 -25.54
CA HIS A 247 -2.96 4.78 -25.60
C HIS A 247 -3.36 3.90 -24.40
N GLU A 248 -4.59 4.06 -23.92
CA GLU A 248 -5.12 3.20 -22.85
C GLU A 248 -5.22 1.74 -23.31
N ALA A 249 -4.83 0.80 -22.42
CA ALA A 249 -4.94 -0.63 -22.65
C ALA A 249 -5.27 -1.41 -21.37
N ALA A 250 -6.14 -2.42 -21.48
CA ALA A 250 -6.33 -3.42 -20.44
C ALA A 250 -5.17 -4.43 -20.48
N LEU A 251 -4.52 -4.66 -19.34
CA LEU A 251 -3.42 -5.62 -19.21
C LEU A 251 -3.91 -6.98 -18.70
N THR A 252 -4.99 -6.99 -17.93
CA THR A 252 -5.69 -8.21 -17.50
C THR A 252 -7.14 -8.17 -17.94
N ASP A 253 -7.71 -9.34 -18.24
CA ASP A 253 -9.11 -9.49 -18.65
C ASP A 253 -9.55 -10.93 -18.35
N ASN A 254 -9.79 -11.21 -17.08
CA ASN A 254 -10.18 -12.53 -16.60
C ASN A 254 -11.35 -12.45 -15.60
N GLU A 255 -11.88 -13.60 -15.19
CA GLU A 255 -12.96 -13.69 -14.19
C GLU A 255 -12.47 -13.54 -12.75
N GLY A 256 -11.26 -13.03 -12.56
CA GLY A 256 -10.63 -12.76 -11.27
C GLY A 256 -10.69 -11.30 -10.89
N VAL A 257 -10.12 -11.00 -9.74
CA VAL A 257 -9.82 -9.65 -9.27
C VAL A 257 -8.31 -9.45 -9.34
N ASN A 258 -7.88 -8.41 -10.06
CA ASN A 258 -6.47 -8.02 -10.20
C ASN A 258 -6.32 -6.59 -9.71
N TRP A 259 -5.46 -6.34 -8.73
CA TRP A 259 -5.32 -5.03 -8.10
C TRP A 259 -3.93 -4.78 -7.50
N GLY A 260 -3.64 -3.53 -7.10
CA GLY A 260 -2.36 -3.16 -6.52
C GLY A 260 -1.19 -3.40 -7.45
N PRO A 261 -1.25 -2.93 -8.73
CA PRO A 261 -0.13 -3.08 -9.65
C PRO A 261 1.05 -2.21 -9.22
N TYR A 262 2.28 -2.67 -9.49
CA TYR A 262 3.48 -1.89 -9.24
C TYR A 262 4.55 -2.14 -10.31
N TRP A 263 5.30 -1.10 -10.67
CA TRP A 263 6.39 -1.18 -11.63
C TRP A 263 7.67 -1.74 -11.01
N HIS A 264 8.36 -2.61 -11.73
CA HIS A 264 9.74 -2.90 -11.38
C HIS A 264 10.62 -1.68 -11.75
N PRO A 265 11.47 -1.17 -10.84
CA PRO A 265 12.12 0.13 -11.02
C PRO A 265 13.12 0.20 -12.17
N THR A 266 13.72 -0.94 -12.57
CA THR A 266 14.85 -0.97 -13.54
C THR A 266 14.66 -1.97 -14.68
N LYS A 267 13.64 -2.83 -14.63
CA LYS A 267 13.39 -3.85 -15.65
C LYS A 267 11.94 -3.74 -16.15
N PRO A 268 11.64 -4.17 -17.38
CA PRO A 268 10.31 -4.05 -17.95
C PRO A 268 9.34 -5.12 -17.40
N TYR A 269 9.03 -5.02 -16.09
CA TYR A 269 8.12 -5.92 -15.42
C TYR A 269 7.08 -5.15 -14.59
N LEU A 270 5.89 -5.73 -14.51
CA LEU A 270 4.80 -5.37 -13.61
C LEU A 270 4.54 -6.50 -12.65
N ILE A 271 4.23 -6.17 -11.39
CA ILE A 271 3.76 -7.09 -10.37
C ILE A 271 2.41 -6.60 -9.85
N TRP A 272 1.51 -7.51 -9.49
CA TRP A 272 0.21 -7.15 -8.91
C TRP A 272 -0.35 -8.27 -8.05
N SER A 273 -1.43 -7.99 -7.33
CA SER A 273 -2.21 -8.96 -6.56
C SER A 273 -3.34 -9.50 -7.42
N GLY A 274 -3.52 -10.81 -7.46
CA GLY A 274 -4.59 -11.44 -8.25
C GLY A 274 -5.23 -12.62 -7.54
N ALA A 275 -6.56 -12.76 -7.69
CA ALA A 275 -7.33 -13.89 -7.18
C ALA A 275 -8.34 -14.36 -8.21
N ASP A 276 -8.47 -15.68 -8.34
CA ASP A 276 -9.47 -16.32 -9.19
C ASP A 276 -10.84 -16.32 -8.50
N HIS A 277 -11.83 -15.70 -9.11
CA HIS A 277 -13.22 -15.63 -8.66
C HIS A 277 -14.17 -16.41 -9.56
N SER A 278 -13.67 -17.20 -10.52
CA SER A 278 -14.48 -17.98 -11.46
C SER A 278 -15.34 -19.04 -10.78
N ASN A 279 -14.89 -19.55 -9.62
CA ASN A 279 -15.66 -20.50 -8.83
C ASN A 279 -16.32 -19.83 -7.62
N PRO A 280 -17.64 -19.54 -7.66
CA PRO A 280 -18.36 -18.87 -6.57
C PRO A 280 -18.46 -19.72 -5.28
N ALA A 281 -18.21 -21.03 -5.36
CA ALA A 281 -18.21 -21.92 -4.19
C ALA A 281 -16.85 -21.97 -3.48
N ALA A 282 -15.77 -21.48 -4.12
CA ALA A 282 -14.45 -21.39 -3.52
C ALA A 282 -14.24 -20.03 -2.83
N ARG A 283 -13.48 -20.03 -1.74
CA ARG A 283 -12.98 -18.77 -1.18
C ARG A 283 -11.74 -18.37 -1.99
N PRO A 284 -11.77 -17.24 -2.74
CA PRO A 284 -10.60 -16.79 -3.48
C PRO A 284 -9.43 -16.53 -2.54
N ASN A 285 -8.24 -16.92 -2.97
CA ASN A 285 -6.98 -16.53 -2.33
C ASN A 285 -6.23 -15.55 -3.22
N TYR A 286 -5.63 -14.54 -2.62
CA TYR A 286 -4.84 -13.56 -3.35
C TYR A 286 -3.38 -13.96 -3.34
N ASP A 287 -2.78 -13.95 -4.53
CA ASP A 287 -1.37 -14.20 -4.76
C ASP A 287 -0.74 -13.07 -5.57
N LEU A 288 0.59 -13.04 -5.58
CA LEU A 288 1.34 -12.09 -6.38
C LEU A 288 1.62 -12.66 -7.78
N TRP A 289 1.40 -11.84 -8.79
CA TRP A 289 1.59 -12.17 -10.19
C TRP A 289 2.56 -11.21 -10.85
N LEU A 290 3.44 -11.71 -11.70
CA LEU A 290 4.49 -10.96 -12.39
C LEU A 290 4.35 -11.15 -13.90
N ALA A 291 4.49 -10.07 -14.69
CA ALA A 291 4.57 -10.16 -16.14
C ALA A 291 5.61 -9.19 -16.69
N LYS A 292 6.30 -9.61 -17.75
CA LYS A 292 7.10 -8.70 -18.56
C LYS A 292 6.20 -7.89 -19.45
N TYR A 293 6.48 -6.59 -19.59
CA TYR A 293 5.77 -5.74 -20.52
C TYR A 293 6.62 -5.33 -21.72
N HIS A 294 5.94 -4.95 -22.79
CA HIS A 294 6.52 -4.46 -24.04
C HIS A 294 5.74 -3.24 -24.51
N VAL A 295 6.43 -2.27 -25.06
CA VAL A 295 5.84 -1.07 -25.66
C VAL A 295 6.37 -0.95 -27.09
N ASP A 296 5.48 -1.17 -28.07
CA ASP A 296 5.80 -1.12 -29.50
C ASP A 296 4.85 -0.12 -30.18
N ASN A 297 5.39 0.93 -30.77
CA ASN A 297 4.61 1.97 -31.49
C ASN A 297 3.46 2.55 -30.66
N GLY A 298 3.67 2.80 -29.36
CA GLY A 298 2.65 3.31 -28.44
C GLY A 298 1.62 2.27 -28.00
N GLN A 299 1.77 1.01 -28.37
CA GLN A 299 0.93 -0.09 -27.89
C GLN A 299 1.62 -0.80 -26.73
N PHE A 300 0.93 -0.84 -25.59
CA PHE A 300 1.38 -1.52 -24.38
C PHE A 300 0.77 -2.93 -24.32
N ARG A 301 1.59 -3.93 -24.02
CA ARG A 301 1.17 -5.33 -23.81
C ARG A 301 2.04 -6.01 -22.78
N ILE A 302 1.53 -7.10 -22.20
CA ILE A 302 2.27 -7.96 -21.26
C ILE A 302 2.40 -9.39 -21.83
N ASP A 303 3.46 -10.08 -21.43
CA ASP A 303 3.56 -11.53 -21.60
C ASP A 303 2.57 -12.26 -20.67
N PRO A 304 2.27 -13.54 -20.88
CA PRO A 304 1.47 -14.32 -19.95
C PRO A 304 2.03 -14.23 -18.53
N PRO A 305 1.18 -13.87 -17.53
CA PRO A 305 1.63 -13.70 -16.15
C PRO A 305 2.12 -14.99 -15.52
N VAL A 306 3.14 -14.88 -14.67
CA VAL A 306 3.63 -15.98 -13.84
C VAL A 306 3.29 -15.72 -12.37
N ARG A 307 2.90 -16.75 -11.64
CA ARG A 307 2.57 -16.70 -10.22
C ARG A 307 3.84 -16.67 -9.39
N VAL A 308 3.97 -15.67 -8.51
CA VAL A 308 5.14 -15.44 -7.65
C VAL A 308 4.94 -16.08 -6.28
N THR A 309 3.74 -15.97 -5.70
CA THR A 309 3.38 -16.60 -4.42
C THR A 309 2.23 -17.58 -4.60
N ASP A 310 2.20 -18.61 -3.78
CA ASP A 310 1.13 -19.64 -3.75
C ASP A 310 0.85 -20.14 -2.32
N SER A 311 1.13 -19.27 -1.35
CA SER A 311 0.80 -19.52 0.05
C SER A 311 -0.71 -19.69 0.26
N PRO A 312 -1.17 -20.50 1.22
CA PRO A 312 -2.58 -20.54 1.61
C PRO A 312 -3.07 -19.22 2.26
N SER A 313 -2.17 -18.34 2.63
CA SER A 313 -2.44 -16.98 3.14
C SER A 313 -2.56 -15.99 1.99
N ALA A 314 -3.35 -14.95 2.15
CA ALA A 314 -3.44 -13.88 1.17
C ALA A 314 -2.14 -13.07 1.13
N ASP A 315 -1.64 -12.83 -0.08
CA ASP A 315 -0.50 -11.96 -0.38
C ASP A 315 -0.97 -10.85 -1.33
N VAL A 316 -0.81 -9.60 -0.91
CA VAL A 316 -1.35 -8.45 -1.65
C VAL A 316 -0.43 -7.23 -1.59
N LEU A 317 -0.64 -6.26 -2.49
CA LEU A 317 0.04 -4.96 -2.53
C LEU A 317 1.57 -5.11 -2.58
N PRO A 318 2.10 -5.77 -3.61
CA PRO A 318 3.54 -5.96 -3.78
C PRO A 318 4.23 -4.66 -4.21
N VAL A 319 5.41 -4.40 -3.64
CA VAL A 319 6.23 -3.21 -3.94
C VAL A 319 7.70 -3.61 -4.02
N PHE A 320 8.38 -3.23 -5.08
CA PHE A 320 9.83 -3.44 -5.20
C PHE A 320 10.63 -2.39 -4.44
N SER A 321 11.79 -2.80 -3.91
CA SER A 321 12.80 -1.84 -3.45
C SER A 321 13.35 -1.02 -4.63
N PRO A 322 13.94 0.17 -4.39
CA PRO A 322 14.45 1.03 -5.46
C PRO A 322 15.50 0.38 -6.39
N ASP A 323 16.22 -0.60 -5.90
CA ASP A 323 17.18 -1.41 -6.67
C ASP A 323 16.56 -2.64 -7.36
N GLY A 324 15.26 -2.94 -7.08
CA GLY A 324 14.54 -4.08 -7.62
C GLY A 324 14.95 -5.45 -7.05
N ASN A 325 15.81 -5.49 -6.02
CA ASN A 325 16.36 -6.74 -5.48
C ASN A 325 15.61 -7.25 -4.24
N ARG A 326 14.63 -6.49 -3.75
CA ARG A 326 13.74 -6.92 -2.66
C ARG A 326 12.30 -6.66 -3.07
N LEU A 327 11.42 -7.52 -2.57
CA LEU A 327 9.97 -7.37 -2.66
C LEU A 327 9.41 -7.23 -1.25
N MET A 328 8.51 -6.27 -1.07
CA MET A 328 7.69 -6.13 0.13
C MET A 328 6.23 -6.30 -0.26
N TRP A 329 5.44 -6.93 0.59
CA TRP A 329 4.00 -7.13 0.37
C TRP A 329 3.25 -7.23 1.69
N THR A 330 1.96 -7.03 1.65
CA THR A 330 1.05 -7.32 2.76
C THR A 330 0.66 -8.79 2.74
N SER A 331 0.79 -9.48 3.86
CA SER A 331 0.43 -10.90 3.96
C SER A 331 -0.30 -11.22 5.25
N THR A 332 -1.15 -12.25 5.19
CA THR A 332 -1.81 -12.87 6.35
C THR A 332 -1.10 -14.14 6.84
N ARG A 333 0.21 -14.29 6.56
CA ARG A 333 1.06 -15.43 6.99
C ARG A 333 1.42 -15.41 8.48
N THR A 334 0.85 -14.50 9.24
CA THR A 334 1.02 -14.41 10.70
C THR A 334 0.29 -15.54 11.43
N GLU A 335 0.70 -15.84 12.68
CA GLU A 335 0.07 -16.91 13.48
C GLU A 335 -1.42 -16.63 13.78
N ASP A 336 -1.79 -15.35 13.93
CA ASP A 336 -3.16 -14.88 14.19
C ASP A 336 -3.95 -14.53 12.92
N HIS A 337 -3.35 -14.73 11.74
CA HIS A 337 -3.88 -14.35 10.44
C HIS A 337 -4.21 -12.85 10.30
N SER A 338 -3.57 -11.99 11.08
CA SER A 338 -3.61 -10.54 10.88
C SER A 338 -2.77 -10.15 9.66
N SER A 339 -3.18 -9.09 8.96
CA SER A 339 -2.39 -8.53 7.86
C SER A 339 -1.18 -7.79 8.41
N GLN A 340 0.02 -8.17 7.94
CA GLN A 340 1.28 -7.51 8.28
C GLN A 340 2.16 -7.39 7.03
N LEU A 341 3.17 -6.53 7.07
CA LEU A 341 4.16 -6.42 5.99
C LEU A 341 5.23 -7.51 6.10
N PHE A 342 5.52 -8.10 4.95
CA PHE A 342 6.61 -9.05 4.75
C PHE A 342 7.59 -8.50 3.71
N ILE A 343 8.85 -8.88 3.82
CA ILE A 343 9.91 -8.52 2.87
C ILE A 343 10.78 -9.74 2.59
N GLY A 344 11.23 -9.88 1.36
CA GLY A 344 12.18 -10.91 0.94
C GLY A 344 13.15 -10.41 -0.13
N ALA A 345 14.27 -11.11 -0.30
CA ALA A 345 15.08 -10.97 -1.51
C ALA A 345 14.25 -11.37 -2.72
N PHE A 346 14.40 -10.65 -3.82
CA PHE A 346 13.64 -10.89 -5.05
C PHE A 346 14.58 -11.05 -6.25
N HIS A 347 14.28 -12.01 -7.11
CA HIS A 347 14.98 -12.22 -8.37
C HIS A 347 13.99 -12.64 -9.46
N ILE A 348 14.30 -12.28 -10.68
CA ILE A 348 13.57 -12.71 -11.89
C ILE A 348 14.37 -13.86 -12.48
N PRO A 349 13.77 -15.05 -12.63
CA PRO A 349 14.42 -16.25 -13.17
C PRO A 349 14.97 -16.05 -14.58
#